data_a9699d9e028e6e4ccb3fd31e0e6610c2
#
_entry.id   a9699d9e028e6e4ccb3fd31e0e6610c2
#
_cell.length_a   1.000
_cell.length_b   1.000
_cell.length_c   1.000
_cell.angle_alpha   90.00
_cell.angle_beta   90.00
_cell.angle_gamma   90.00
#
_symmetry.space_group_name_H-M   'P 1'
#
loop_
_entity.id
_entity.type
_entity.pdbx_description
1 polymer ?
#
loop_
_entity_poly.entity_id
_entity_poly.type
_entity_poly.pdbx_seq_one_letter_code
_entity_poly.pdbx_strand_id
1 'polypeptide(L)'
;MEWKTLAASATAERLPVLEDLFWRTGAVSVTVVDGEENPIFEPGPGEIPLWDNVTATGLYEDAIDVAQIRDEMKQSGFELLFVESLGDRIWEREWLNRFKPMLFGDRLWVCPTEYEVEEPNAVVVSLDPGLAFGTGTHATTKMCLEWLDRHLKPDSLVMDFGSGSGILGIAALMLGAEKVVAVDNDPQALQASNENARRNGVEARLETCLPSDLEEQEFDVVLANILAQPLIDLSGQLINLMKPEADLVLSGILQSQSDWVKKAYSLQFESELSFDGWVCLHARQV
;
A
#
# COMPACT_ATOMS: atom_id res chain seq x y z
N MET A 1 -24.92 -14.09 10.15
CA MET A 1 -24.44 -14.44 11.52
C MET A 1 -23.97 -13.16 12.16
N GLU A 2 -24.38 -12.92 13.39
CA GLU A 2 -23.85 -11.76 14.12
C GLU A 2 -22.60 -12.21 14.89
N TRP A 3 -21.59 -11.33 14.94
CA TRP A 3 -20.32 -11.56 15.62
C TRP A 3 -20.07 -10.50 16.66
N LYS A 4 -19.20 -10.78 17.63
CA LYS A 4 -18.71 -9.80 18.60
C LYS A 4 -17.18 -9.75 18.60
N THR A 5 -16.63 -8.57 18.74
CA THR A 5 -15.21 -8.38 19.00
C THR A 5 -15.00 -7.87 20.42
N LEU A 6 -14.03 -8.45 21.09
CA LEU A 6 -13.58 -8.04 22.41
C LEU A 6 -12.08 -7.70 22.32
N ALA A 7 -11.70 -6.51 22.74
CA ALA A 7 -10.30 -6.09 22.71
C ALA A 7 -9.75 -5.80 24.09
N ALA A 8 -8.48 -6.14 24.29
CA ALA A 8 -7.74 -5.83 25.50
C ALA A 8 -6.27 -5.51 25.17
N SER A 9 -5.64 -4.66 26.00
CA SER A 9 -4.22 -4.34 25.88
C SER A 9 -3.36 -5.28 26.71
N ALA A 10 -2.16 -5.55 26.20
CA ALA A 10 -1.12 -6.27 26.92
C ALA A 10 0.27 -5.74 26.54
N THR A 11 1.25 -5.97 27.42
CA THR A 11 2.66 -5.90 27.00
C THR A 11 3.03 -7.15 26.17
N ALA A 12 4.07 -7.06 25.34
CA ALA A 12 4.57 -8.20 24.56
C ALA A 12 4.79 -9.47 25.43
N GLU A 13 5.32 -9.31 26.62
CA GLU A 13 5.56 -10.43 27.57
C GLU A 13 4.26 -11.10 28.02
N ARG A 14 3.17 -10.36 28.14
CA ARG A 14 1.87 -10.85 28.62
C ARG A 14 0.92 -11.26 27.49
N LEU A 15 1.27 -10.95 26.24
CA LEU A 15 0.45 -11.29 25.07
C LEU A 15 0.08 -12.79 25.01
N PRO A 16 1.00 -13.75 25.23
CA PRO A 16 0.65 -15.18 25.17
C PRO A 16 -0.43 -15.57 26.19
N VAL A 17 -0.44 -14.93 27.36
CA VAL A 17 -1.48 -15.17 28.39
C VAL A 17 -2.83 -14.61 27.95
N LEU A 18 -2.83 -13.45 27.30
CA LEU A 18 -4.04 -12.82 26.79
C LEU A 18 -4.62 -13.61 25.61
N GLU A 19 -3.79 -14.08 24.69
CA GLU A 19 -4.21 -14.93 23.58
C GLU A 19 -4.82 -16.25 24.07
N ASP A 20 -4.14 -16.94 25.01
CA ASP A 20 -4.68 -18.17 25.61
C ASP A 20 -6.04 -17.94 26.28
N LEU A 21 -6.22 -16.77 26.92
CA LEU A 21 -7.50 -16.41 27.54
C LEU A 21 -8.60 -16.21 26.48
N PHE A 22 -8.31 -15.52 25.38
CA PHE A 22 -9.26 -15.38 24.28
C PHE A 22 -9.65 -16.73 23.70
N TRP A 23 -8.69 -17.62 23.44
CA TRP A 23 -8.97 -18.96 22.92
C TRP A 23 -9.80 -19.80 23.89
N ARG A 24 -9.47 -19.81 25.19
CA ARG A 24 -10.22 -20.55 26.22
C ARG A 24 -11.64 -20.07 26.40
N THR A 25 -11.86 -18.78 26.22
CA THR A 25 -13.20 -18.18 26.34
C THR A 25 -14.04 -18.30 25.06
N GLY A 26 -13.51 -18.96 24.01
CA GLY A 26 -14.25 -19.32 22.81
C GLY A 26 -14.08 -18.35 21.65
N ALA A 27 -12.99 -17.57 21.59
CA ALA A 27 -12.66 -16.82 20.40
C ALA A 27 -12.41 -17.74 19.20
N VAL A 28 -12.93 -17.40 18.04
CA VAL A 28 -12.70 -18.12 16.76
C VAL A 28 -11.49 -17.56 16.01
N SER A 29 -11.07 -16.36 16.35
CA SER A 29 -9.86 -15.71 15.82
C SER A 29 -9.33 -14.73 16.86
N VAL A 30 -8.00 -14.55 16.89
CA VAL A 30 -7.35 -13.50 17.68
C VAL A 30 -6.44 -12.72 16.73
N THR A 31 -6.60 -11.39 16.72
CA THR A 31 -5.79 -10.46 15.96
C THR A 31 -5.02 -9.56 16.90
N VAL A 32 -3.74 -9.35 16.63
CA VAL A 32 -2.85 -8.49 17.42
C VAL A 32 -2.41 -7.31 16.57
N VAL A 33 -2.54 -6.11 17.12
CA VAL A 33 -2.11 -4.86 16.49
C VAL A 33 -1.28 -4.03 17.46
N ASP A 34 -0.60 -3.03 16.94
CA ASP A 34 0.09 -2.03 17.76
C ASP A 34 -0.87 -1.36 18.75
N GLY A 35 -0.42 -1.20 19.99
CA GLY A 35 -1.19 -0.52 21.04
C GLY A 35 -0.94 0.98 21.15
N GLU A 36 0.10 1.53 20.50
CA GLU A 36 0.60 2.89 20.72
C GLU A 36 0.88 3.71 19.45
N GLU A 37 0.41 3.32 18.27
CA GLU A 37 0.71 3.97 16.99
C GLU A 37 2.21 4.04 16.65
N ASN A 38 2.98 2.99 17.00
CA ASN A 38 4.39 2.80 16.63
C ASN A 38 4.51 1.72 15.53
N PRO A 39 4.19 2.01 14.28
CA PRO A 39 4.15 1.00 13.25
C PRO A 39 5.54 0.40 12.99
N ILE A 40 5.62 -0.92 12.93
CA ILE A 40 6.80 -1.66 12.49
C ILE A 40 6.68 -1.83 10.97
N PHE A 41 7.41 -1.01 10.21
CA PHE A 41 7.26 -0.98 8.75
C PHE A 41 8.06 -2.08 8.04
N GLU A 42 9.26 -2.41 8.53
CA GLU A 42 10.13 -3.46 7.97
C GLU A 42 10.92 -4.14 9.08
N PRO A 43 10.50 -5.33 9.54
CA PRO A 43 11.36 -6.16 10.38
C PRO A 43 12.58 -6.65 9.58
N GLY A 44 13.73 -6.76 10.23
CA GLY A 44 14.92 -7.37 9.62
C GLY A 44 14.66 -8.83 9.22
N PRO A 45 15.47 -9.41 8.31
CA PRO A 45 15.29 -10.79 7.88
C PRO A 45 15.32 -11.78 9.05
N GLY A 46 14.19 -12.46 9.28
CA GLY A 46 14.02 -13.43 10.37
C GLY A 46 13.63 -12.83 11.71
N GLU A 47 13.46 -11.52 11.81
CA GLU A 47 12.88 -10.86 12.97
C GLU A 47 11.35 -10.91 12.90
N ILE A 48 10.72 -11.23 14.03
CA ILE A 48 9.29 -11.09 14.26
C ILE A 48 9.15 -10.11 15.42
N PRO A 49 9.40 -8.82 15.20
CA PRO A 49 9.30 -7.84 16.28
C PRO A 49 7.83 -7.73 16.70
N LEU A 50 7.62 -7.75 18.01
CA LEU A 50 6.35 -7.38 18.61
C LEU A 50 6.51 -5.98 19.19
N TRP A 51 5.45 -5.19 19.13
CA TRP A 51 5.38 -3.91 19.83
C TRP A 51 5.45 -4.13 21.35
N ASP A 52 6.05 -3.22 22.07
CA ASP A 52 6.14 -3.28 23.54
C ASP A 52 4.76 -3.35 24.20
N ASN A 53 3.81 -2.60 23.64
CA ASN A 53 2.40 -2.63 23.98
C ASN A 53 1.57 -3.01 22.76
N VAL A 54 0.67 -3.94 22.95
CA VAL A 54 -0.19 -4.49 21.91
C VAL A 54 -1.66 -4.42 22.30
N THR A 55 -2.53 -4.33 21.31
CA THR A 55 -3.96 -4.56 21.46
C THR A 55 -4.32 -5.88 20.79
N ALA A 56 -4.76 -6.85 21.57
CA ALA A 56 -5.29 -8.11 21.05
C ALA A 56 -6.82 -8.05 21.00
N THR A 57 -7.40 -8.51 19.90
CA THR A 57 -8.84 -8.53 19.65
C THR A 57 -9.28 -9.96 19.33
N GLY A 58 -10.13 -10.51 20.18
CA GLY A 58 -10.80 -11.78 19.97
C GLY A 58 -12.12 -11.61 19.21
N LEU A 59 -12.35 -12.45 18.19
CA LEU A 59 -13.61 -12.54 17.45
C LEU A 59 -14.44 -13.70 18.03
N TYR A 60 -15.70 -13.47 18.29
CA TYR A 60 -16.63 -14.42 18.91
C TYR A 60 -17.95 -14.49 18.15
N GLU A 61 -18.64 -15.64 18.27
CA GLU A 61 -20.05 -15.70 17.88
C GLU A 61 -20.92 -14.83 18.81
N ASP A 62 -22.04 -14.31 18.31
CA ASP A 62 -22.89 -13.36 19.07
C ASP A 62 -23.42 -13.90 20.40
N ALA A 63 -23.63 -15.22 20.51
CA ALA A 63 -24.25 -15.88 21.66
C ALA A 63 -23.34 -16.03 22.90
N ILE A 64 -22.21 -15.28 23.00
CA ILE A 64 -21.28 -15.36 24.13
C ILE A 64 -21.77 -14.59 25.36
N ASP A 65 -21.36 -15.05 26.55
CA ASP A 65 -21.52 -14.30 27.80
C ASP A 65 -20.35 -13.34 28.02
N VAL A 66 -20.52 -12.10 27.55
CA VAL A 66 -19.52 -11.04 27.70
C VAL A 66 -19.20 -10.74 29.16
N ALA A 67 -20.16 -10.89 30.09
CA ALA A 67 -19.94 -10.63 31.48
C ALA A 67 -19.00 -11.66 32.11
N GLN A 68 -19.19 -12.94 31.79
CA GLN A 68 -18.28 -14.01 32.19
C GLN A 68 -16.86 -13.78 31.67
N ILE A 69 -16.72 -13.48 30.38
CA ILE A 69 -15.41 -13.23 29.76
C ILE A 69 -14.73 -12.05 30.44
N ARG A 70 -15.45 -10.97 30.71
CA ARG A 70 -14.92 -9.79 31.40
C ARG A 70 -14.40 -10.14 32.78
N ASP A 71 -15.10 -10.98 33.52
CA ASP A 71 -14.70 -11.41 34.90
C ASP A 71 -13.45 -12.28 34.84
N GLU A 72 -13.32 -13.20 33.86
CA GLU A 72 -12.13 -14.03 33.65
C GLU A 72 -10.91 -13.18 33.24
N MET A 73 -11.11 -12.19 32.35
CA MET A 73 -10.08 -11.22 31.96
C MET A 73 -9.57 -10.45 33.17
N LYS A 74 -10.49 -9.92 34.00
CA LYS A 74 -10.15 -9.14 35.20
C LYS A 74 -9.40 -9.99 36.21
N GLN A 75 -9.79 -11.25 36.42
CA GLN A 75 -9.07 -12.18 37.30
C GLN A 75 -7.65 -12.45 36.84
N SER A 76 -7.44 -12.44 35.51
CA SER A 76 -6.12 -12.61 34.87
C SER A 76 -5.33 -11.28 34.78
N GLY A 77 -5.89 -10.17 35.27
CA GLY A 77 -5.24 -8.84 35.29
C GLY A 77 -5.27 -8.13 33.96
N PHE A 78 -6.27 -8.42 33.11
CA PHE A 78 -6.55 -7.69 31.88
C PHE A 78 -7.87 -6.92 31.99
N GLU A 79 -7.97 -5.83 31.26
CA GLU A 79 -9.18 -5.03 31.16
C GLU A 79 -9.64 -4.95 29.70
N LEU A 80 -10.94 -5.17 29.46
CA LEU A 80 -11.51 -5.01 28.13
C LEU A 80 -11.56 -3.52 27.77
N LEU A 81 -10.95 -3.14 26.67
CA LEU A 81 -10.98 -1.79 26.11
C LEU A 81 -12.34 -1.47 25.50
N PHE A 82 -12.84 -2.40 24.67
CA PHE A 82 -14.15 -2.28 24.03
C PHE A 82 -14.78 -3.65 23.76
N VAL A 83 -16.08 -3.63 23.55
CA VAL A 83 -16.90 -4.74 23.07
C VAL A 83 -17.77 -4.18 21.97
N GLU A 84 -17.64 -4.71 20.77
CA GLU A 84 -18.43 -4.29 19.60
C GLU A 84 -19.19 -5.46 19.02
N SER A 85 -20.43 -5.24 18.57
CA SER A 85 -21.19 -6.20 17.79
C SER A 85 -20.96 -5.94 16.32
N LEU A 86 -20.48 -6.97 15.63
CA LEU A 86 -20.32 -6.95 14.18
C LEU A 86 -21.58 -7.60 13.58
N GLY A 87 -22.56 -6.78 13.21
CA GLY A 87 -23.67 -7.24 12.36
C GLY A 87 -23.16 -7.61 10.97
N ASP A 88 -23.98 -8.31 10.17
CA ASP A 88 -23.73 -8.52 8.73
C ASP A 88 -23.79 -7.17 8.00
N ARG A 89 -22.81 -6.30 8.26
CA ARG A 89 -22.58 -5.12 7.46
C ARG A 89 -21.84 -5.57 6.22
N ILE A 90 -22.30 -5.11 5.08
CA ILE A 90 -21.57 -5.25 3.82
C ILE A 90 -20.33 -4.39 3.96
N TRP A 91 -19.25 -4.98 4.51
CA TRP A 91 -17.95 -4.33 4.72
C TRP A 91 -17.44 -3.65 3.46
N GLU A 92 -17.82 -4.18 2.29
CA GLU A 92 -17.54 -3.60 0.98
C GLU A 92 -18.06 -2.18 0.78
N ARG A 93 -19.06 -1.73 1.56
CA ARG A 93 -19.65 -0.39 1.40
C ARG A 93 -19.23 0.63 2.46
N GLU A 94 -18.83 0.24 3.67
CA GLU A 94 -18.48 1.22 4.70
C GLU A 94 -17.17 1.94 4.40
N TRP A 95 -16.20 1.27 3.81
CA TRP A 95 -14.94 1.90 3.42
C TRP A 95 -15.07 2.68 2.10
N LEU A 96 -15.98 2.31 1.18
CA LEU A 96 -16.35 3.16 0.02
C LEU A 96 -16.83 4.53 0.47
N ASN A 97 -17.55 4.64 1.58
CA ASN A 97 -17.99 5.93 2.13
C ASN A 97 -16.84 6.80 2.67
N ARG A 98 -15.68 6.22 2.94
CA ARG A 98 -14.47 6.92 3.41
C ARG A 98 -13.53 7.29 2.27
N PHE A 99 -13.62 6.62 1.13
CA PHE A 99 -12.80 6.87 -0.03
C PHE A 99 -13.48 7.94 -0.90
N LYS A 100 -12.93 9.15 -0.88
CA LYS A 100 -13.42 10.31 -1.62
C LYS A 100 -12.45 10.64 -2.76
N PRO A 101 -12.91 11.41 -3.78
CA PRO A 101 -11.99 11.94 -4.78
C PRO A 101 -10.81 12.66 -4.15
N MET A 102 -9.61 12.32 -4.57
CA MET A 102 -8.36 12.88 -4.07
C MET A 102 -7.58 13.52 -5.22
N LEU A 103 -7.12 14.76 -5.02
CA LEU A 103 -6.26 15.47 -5.96
C LEU A 103 -4.80 15.22 -5.63
N PHE A 104 -4.02 14.92 -6.67
CA PHE A 104 -2.57 14.75 -6.63
C PHE A 104 -1.93 15.71 -7.64
N GLY A 105 -1.04 16.57 -7.17
CA GLY A 105 -0.48 17.63 -8.00
C GLY A 105 -1.53 18.69 -8.38
N ASP A 106 -1.61 19.04 -9.66
CA ASP A 106 -2.44 20.15 -10.15
C ASP A 106 -3.73 19.69 -10.82
N ARG A 107 -3.77 18.50 -11.43
CA ARG A 107 -4.89 18.04 -12.27
C ARG A 107 -5.19 16.54 -12.16
N LEU A 108 -4.32 15.74 -11.56
CA LEU A 108 -4.53 14.29 -11.44
C LEU A 108 -5.44 13.97 -10.25
N TRP A 109 -6.56 13.32 -10.51
CA TRP A 109 -7.51 12.88 -9.51
C TRP A 109 -7.56 11.36 -9.45
N VAL A 110 -7.63 10.80 -8.26
CA VAL A 110 -8.01 9.41 -8.03
C VAL A 110 -9.38 9.39 -7.39
N CYS A 111 -10.33 8.73 -8.05
CA CYS A 111 -11.73 8.72 -7.67
C CYS A 111 -12.27 7.31 -7.56
N PRO A 112 -13.13 7.02 -6.55
CA PRO A 112 -14.02 5.85 -6.61
C PRO A 112 -14.91 5.92 -7.85
N THR A 113 -15.26 4.76 -8.41
CA THR A 113 -16.03 4.66 -9.66
C THR A 113 -17.38 5.38 -9.62
N GLU A 114 -17.96 5.61 -8.42
CA GLU A 114 -19.26 6.28 -8.24
C GLU A 114 -19.18 7.81 -8.24
N TYR A 115 -17.97 8.41 -8.33
CA TYR A 115 -17.77 9.85 -8.26
C TYR A 115 -17.35 10.43 -9.61
N GLU A 116 -17.85 11.62 -9.90
CA GLU A 116 -17.43 12.43 -11.04
C GLU A 116 -16.67 13.67 -10.55
N VAL A 117 -15.67 14.09 -11.31
CA VAL A 117 -14.91 15.32 -11.06
C VAL A 117 -15.25 16.32 -12.15
N GLU A 118 -15.84 17.45 -11.75
CA GLU A 118 -16.29 18.51 -12.68
C GLU A 118 -15.21 19.59 -12.94
N GLU A 119 -13.96 19.35 -12.52
CA GLU A 119 -12.87 20.31 -12.68
C GLU A 119 -12.38 20.38 -14.14
N PRO A 120 -12.23 21.59 -14.71
CA PRO A 120 -11.65 21.75 -16.04
C PRO A 120 -10.23 21.20 -16.12
N ASN A 121 -9.94 20.38 -17.13
CA ASN A 121 -8.66 19.71 -17.35
C ASN A 121 -8.30 18.63 -16.31
N ALA A 122 -9.24 18.17 -15.49
CA ALA A 122 -9.00 17.04 -14.60
C ALA A 122 -8.60 15.78 -15.39
N VAL A 123 -7.56 15.13 -14.94
CA VAL A 123 -7.18 13.78 -15.36
C VAL A 123 -7.65 12.83 -14.27
N VAL A 124 -8.61 11.98 -14.55
CA VAL A 124 -9.29 11.17 -13.53
C VAL A 124 -8.90 9.72 -13.69
N VAL A 125 -8.35 9.13 -12.65
CA VAL A 125 -8.14 7.68 -12.49
C VAL A 125 -9.26 7.12 -11.64
N SER A 126 -10.11 6.30 -12.23
CA SER A 126 -11.17 5.57 -11.52
C SER A 126 -10.59 4.32 -10.87
N LEU A 127 -10.60 4.29 -9.54
CA LEU A 127 -10.07 3.19 -8.76
C LEU A 127 -10.99 2.91 -7.58
N ASP A 128 -11.52 1.70 -7.52
CA ASP A 128 -12.17 1.23 -6.31
C ASP A 128 -11.13 0.48 -5.47
N PRO A 129 -11.03 0.80 -4.18
CA PRO A 129 -10.16 0.05 -3.29
C PRO A 129 -10.53 -1.43 -3.32
N GLY A 130 -9.56 -2.27 -3.67
CA GLY A 130 -9.69 -3.72 -3.76
C GLY A 130 -8.74 -4.41 -2.78
N LEU A 131 -8.49 -5.70 -3.02
CA LEU A 131 -7.54 -6.50 -2.24
C LEU A 131 -6.07 -6.17 -2.57
N ALA A 132 -5.81 -5.53 -3.70
CA ALA A 132 -4.45 -5.16 -4.10
C ALA A 132 -4.01 -3.86 -3.41
N PHE A 133 -2.72 -3.79 -3.03
CA PHE A 133 -2.08 -2.61 -2.46
C PHE A 133 -2.06 -1.46 -3.48
N GLY A 134 -2.15 -0.21 -2.99
CA GLY A 134 -2.06 0.98 -3.85
C GLY A 134 -3.42 1.62 -4.13
N THR A 135 -4.08 2.15 -3.10
CA THR A 135 -5.35 2.92 -3.22
C THR A 135 -5.13 4.42 -3.41
N GLY A 136 -3.88 4.88 -3.45
CA GLY A 136 -3.54 6.31 -3.48
C GLY A 136 -3.49 7.00 -2.12
N THR A 137 -4.05 6.40 -1.05
CA THR A 137 -4.09 7.01 0.29
C THR A 137 -2.75 6.99 1.00
N HIS A 138 -1.87 6.04 0.67
CA HIS A 138 -0.56 5.92 1.30
C HIS A 138 0.39 7.04 0.84
N ALA A 139 1.19 7.57 1.76
CA ALA A 139 2.16 8.64 1.52
C ALA A 139 3.06 8.39 0.29
N THR A 140 3.55 7.16 0.14
CA THR A 140 4.45 6.76 -0.96
C THR A 140 3.78 6.84 -2.32
N THR A 141 2.55 6.33 -2.43
CA THR A 141 1.75 6.39 -3.68
C THR A 141 1.41 7.84 -4.02
N LYS A 142 1.02 8.64 -3.01
CA LYS A 142 0.75 10.07 -3.19
C LYS A 142 1.93 10.80 -3.81
N MET A 143 3.14 10.63 -3.27
CA MET A 143 4.34 11.31 -3.78
C MET A 143 4.67 10.91 -5.22
N CYS A 144 4.50 9.63 -5.60
CA CYS A 144 4.68 9.18 -6.98
C CYS A 144 3.63 9.78 -7.93
N LEU A 145 2.35 9.84 -7.54
CA LEU A 145 1.29 10.44 -8.33
C LEU A 145 1.51 11.95 -8.54
N GLU A 146 1.94 12.67 -7.49
CA GLU A 146 2.30 14.08 -7.60
C GLU A 146 3.51 14.32 -8.50
N TRP A 147 4.49 13.40 -8.46
CA TRP A 147 5.63 13.45 -9.36
C TRP A 147 5.19 13.25 -10.81
N LEU A 148 4.35 12.24 -11.09
CA LEU A 148 3.81 11.97 -12.41
C LEU A 148 3.06 13.17 -12.98
N ASP A 149 2.16 13.78 -12.20
CA ASP A 149 1.37 14.93 -12.66
C ASP A 149 2.23 16.11 -13.10
N ARG A 150 3.37 16.34 -12.42
CA ARG A 150 4.23 17.49 -12.66
C ARG A 150 5.31 17.26 -13.73
N HIS A 151 5.80 16.02 -13.88
CA HIS A 151 7.03 15.75 -14.63
C HIS A 151 6.87 14.80 -15.82
N LEU A 152 5.81 13.98 -15.83
CA LEU A 152 5.61 13.04 -16.93
C LEU A 152 5.45 13.78 -18.26
N LYS A 153 6.26 13.40 -19.24
CA LYS A 153 6.14 13.91 -20.60
C LYS A 153 5.15 13.07 -21.40
N PRO A 154 4.33 13.68 -22.27
CA PRO A 154 3.52 12.91 -23.22
C PRO A 154 4.39 11.97 -24.07
N ASP A 155 3.78 10.89 -24.53
CA ASP A 155 4.40 9.87 -25.40
C ASP A 155 5.58 9.13 -24.75
N SER A 156 5.75 9.20 -23.41
CA SER A 156 6.76 8.43 -22.68
C SER A 156 6.42 6.96 -22.61
N LEU A 157 7.44 6.10 -22.70
CA LEU A 157 7.36 4.70 -22.31
C LEU A 157 7.66 4.59 -20.81
N VAL A 158 6.78 3.98 -20.04
CA VAL A 158 6.87 3.93 -18.59
C VAL A 158 6.95 2.49 -18.09
N MET A 159 7.85 2.23 -17.16
CA MET A 159 7.90 1.01 -16.35
C MET A 159 7.28 1.29 -14.99
N ASP A 160 6.33 0.46 -14.55
CA ASP A 160 5.77 0.44 -13.20
C ASP A 160 6.17 -0.88 -12.52
N PHE A 161 7.26 -0.86 -11.75
CA PHE A 161 7.84 -2.04 -11.12
C PHE A 161 7.31 -2.22 -9.69
N GLY A 162 6.63 -3.33 -9.42
CA GLY A 162 5.82 -3.53 -8.21
C GLY A 162 4.48 -2.82 -8.34
N SER A 163 3.76 -3.09 -9.42
CA SER A 163 2.60 -2.30 -9.85
C SER A 163 1.39 -2.37 -8.91
N GLY A 164 1.23 -3.47 -8.16
CA GLY A 164 0.11 -3.67 -7.25
C GLY A 164 -1.24 -3.52 -7.94
N SER A 165 -2.00 -2.50 -7.58
CA SER A 165 -3.28 -2.15 -8.23
C SER A 165 -3.14 -1.57 -9.65
N GLY A 166 -1.91 -1.25 -10.10
CA GLY A 166 -1.62 -0.57 -11.35
C GLY A 166 -1.84 0.94 -11.32
N ILE A 167 -2.11 1.52 -10.15
CA ILE A 167 -2.50 2.94 -10.04
C ILE A 167 -1.49 3.89 -10.66
N LEU A 168 -0.17 3.66 -10.48
CA LEU A 168 0.87 4.53 -11.02
C LEU A 168 0.96 4.42 -12.54
N GLY A 169 0.96 3.19 -13.07
CA GLY A 169 0.97 2.95 -14.50
C GLY A 169 -0.29 3.49 -15.20
N ILE A 170 -1.47 3.30 -14.59
CA ILE A 170 -2.73 3.84 -15.12
C ILE A 170 -2.71 5.37 -15.08
N ALA A 171 -2.24 5.98 -14.00
CA ALA A 171 -2.10 7.42 -13.90
C ALA A 171 -1.15 7.96 -14.99
N ALA A 172 -0.03 7.29 -15.25
CA ALA A 172 0.88 7.66 -16.32
C ALA A 172 0.19 7.61 -17.70
N LEU A 173 -0.60 6.56 -17.98
CA LEU A 173 -1.37 6.45 -19.24
C LEU A 173 -2.43 7.55 -19.37
N MET A 174 -3.14 7.87 -18.31
CA MET A 174 -4.15 8.94 -18.28
C MET A 174 -3.51 10.32 -18.44
N LEU A 175 -2.27 10.51 -17.96
CA LEU A 175 -1.48 11.74 -18.13
C LEU A 175 -0.83 11.87 -19.50
N GLY A 176 -0.88 10.84 -20.35
CA GLY A 176 -0.44 10.90 -21.75
C GLY A 176 0.78 10.04 -22.09
N ALA A 177 1.19 9.11 -21.23
CA ALA A 177 2.19 8.10 -21.60
C ALA A 177 1.72 7.30 -22.83
N GLU A 178 2.64 6.93 -23.70
CA GLU A 178 2.35 6.10 -24.88
C GLU A 178 1.97 4.69 -24.45
N LYS A 179 2.81 4.08 -23.63
CA LYS A 179 2.66 2.70 -23.15
C LYS A 179 3.24 2.55 -21.76
N VAL A 180 2.65 1.65 -20.98
CA VAL A 180 3.17 1.23 -19.66
C VAL A 180 3.39 -0.28 -19.67
N VAL A 181 4.52 -0.71 -19.12
CA VAL A 181 4.76 -2.10 -18.70
C VAL A 181 4.72 -2.15 -17.18
N ALA A 182 3.71 -2.85 -16.65
CA ALA A 182 3.48 -3.04 -15.23
C ALA A 182 3.99 -4.43 -14.82
N VAL A 183 4.94 -4.46 -13.90
CA VAL A 183 5.59 -5.69 -13.43
C VAL A 183 5.23 -5.91 -11.98
N ASP A 184 4.80 -7.12 -11.64
CA ASP A 184 4.59 -7.53 -10.26
C ASP A 184 4.91 -9.03 -10.09
N ASN A 185 5.35 -9.44 -8.92
CA ASN A 185 5.59 -10.85 -8.60
C ASN A 185 4.33 -11.59 -8.17
N ASP A 186 3.24 -10.88 -7.86
CA ASP A 186 1.94 -11.44 -7.51
C ASP A 186 1.00 -11.45 -8.74
N PRO A 187 0.59 -12.62 -9.24
CA PRO A 187 -0.39 -12.72 -10.31
C PRO A 187 -1.73 -12.03 -10.00
N GLN A 188 -2.12 -11.91 -8.72
CA GLN A 188 -3.35 -11.20 -8.33
C GLN A 188 -3.20 -9.70 -8.53
N ALA A 189 -2.02 -9.14 -8.25
CA ALA A 189 -1.70 -7.74 -8.55
C ALA A 189 -1.79 -7.45 -10.05
N LEU A 190 -1.23 -8.32 -10.89
CA LEU A 190 -1.33 -8.19 -12.36
C LEU A 190 -2.78 -8.27 -12.86
N GLN A 191 -3.59 -9.15 -12.28
CA GLN A 191 -5.02 -9.20 -12.59
C GLN A 191 -5.73 -7.90 -12.19
N ALA A 192 -5.48 -7.39 -10.98
CA ALA A 192 -6.05 -6.13 -10.50
C ALA A 192 -5.65 -4.94 -11.39
N SER A 193 -4.37 -4.86 -11.78
CA SER A 193 -3.87 -3.85 -12.71
C SER A 193 -4.62 -3.87 -14.05
N ASN A 194 -4.83 -5.07 -14.63
CA ASN A 194 -5.58 -5.23 -15.88
C ASN A 194 -7.06 -4.84 -15.74
N GLU A 195 -7.71 -5.21 -14.63
CA GLU A 195 -9.10 -4.85 -14.36
C GLU A 195 -9.27 -3.34 -14.20
N ASN A 196 -8.36 -2.71 -13.47
CA ASN A 196 -8.34 -1.26 -13.27
C ASN A 196 -8.03 -0.52 -14.59
N ALA A 197 -7.12 -1.04 -15.42
CA ALA A 197 -6.83 -0.46 -16.74
C ALA A 197 -8.05 -0.49 -17.67
N ARG A 198 -8.82 -1.60 -17.69
CA ARG A 198 -10.08 -1.67 -18.44
C ARG A 198 -11.10 -0.67 -17.94
N ARG A 199 -11.23 -0.51 -16.62
CA ARG A 199 -12.14 0.49 -16.02
C ARG A 199 -11.81 1.91 -16.48
N ASN A 200 -10.53 2.20 -16.67
CA ASN A 200 -10.05 3.49 -17.15
C ASN A 200 -9.94 3.60 -18.69
N GLY A 201 -10.27 2.55 -19.44
CA GLY A 201 -10.20 2.53 -20.91
C GLY A 201 -8.78 2.62 -21.48
N VAL A 202 -7.78 2.18 -20.71
CA VAL A 202 -6.36 2.24 -21.10
C VAL A 202 -5.70 0.88 -21.25
N GLU A 203 -6.46 -0.21 -21.17
CA GLU A 203 -5.96 -1.59 -21.22
C GLU A 203 -5.15 -1.91 -22.48
N ALA A 204 -5.45 -1.27 -23.61
CA ALA A 204 -4.71 -1.47 -24.84
C ALA A 204 -3.28 -0.93 -24.80
N ARG A 205 -2.97 -0.08 -23.81
CA ARG A 205 -1.66 0.56 -23.62
C ARG A 205 -0.94 0.08 -22.36
N LEU A 206 -1.58 -0.75 -21.54
CA LEU A 206 -0.98 -1.40 -20.37
C LEU A 206 -0.60 -2.84 -20.73
N GLU A 207 0.65 -3.17 -20.58
CA GLU A 207 1.16 -4.54 -20.60
C GLU A 207 1.50 -4.97 -19.18
N THR A 208 1.10 -6.18 -18.78
CA THR A 208 1.40 -6.70 -17.44
C THR A 208 2.21 -7.99 -17.56
N CYS A 209 3.28 -8.15 -16.79
CA CYS A 209 4.06 -9.37 -16.78
C CYS A 209 4.69 -9.67 -15.41
N LEU A 210 5.09 -10.92 -15.21
CA LEU A 210 5.96 -11.31 -14.10
C LEU A 210 7.39 -10.80 -14.35
N PRO A 211 8.20 -10.58 -13.29
CA PRO A 211 9.61 -10.19 -13.47
C PRO A 211 10.42 -11.14 -14.35
N SER A 212 10.08 -12.45 -14.35
CA SER A 212 10.72 -13.48 -15.23
C SER A 212 10.38 -13.32 -16.70
N ASP A 213 9.27 -12.69 -17.02
CA ASP A 213 8.72 -12.60 -18.37
C ASP A 213 8.96 -11.21 -18.99
N LEU A 214 9.65 -10.33 -18.25
CA LEU A 214 9.98 -9.00 -18.71
C LEU A 214 10.95 -9.07 -19.88
N GLU A 215 10.52 -8.57 -21.04
CA GLU A 215 11.37 -8.46 -22.22
C GLU A 215 12.43 -7.36 -22.08
N GLU A 216 13.56 -7.50 -22.77
CA GLU A 216 14.60 -6.47 -22.82
C GLU A 216 14.06 -5.22 -23.53
N GLN A 217 13.78 -4.18 -22.75
CA GLN A 217 13.29 -2.90 -23.24
C GLN A 217 13.76 -1.79 -22.28
N GLU A 218 14.01 -0.61 -22.85
CA GLU A 218 14.36 0.57 -22.07
C GLU A 218 13.19 1.58 -22.04
N PHE A 219 13.08 2.33 -20.96
CA PHE A 219 11.96 3.21 -20.64
C PHE A 219 12.42 4.65 -20.43
N ASP A 220 11.53 5.61 -20.72
CA ASP A 220 11.74 7.02 -20.47
C ASP A 220 11.53 7.36 -18.99
N VAL A 221 10.70 6.57 -18.29
CA VAL A 221 10.44 6.67 -16.84
C VAL A 221 10.40 5.27 -16.25
N VAL A 222 11.15 5.05 -15.18
CA VAL A 222 11.10 3.84 -14.36
C VAL A 222 10.57 4.22 -12.98
N LEU A 223 9.41 3.71 -12.62
CA LEU A 223 8.77 3.87 -11.32
C LEU A 223 8.94 2.58 -10.51
N ALA A 224 9.29 2.70 -9.22
CA ALA A 224 9.24 1.58 -8.29
C ALA A 224 8.82 2.08 -6.91
N ASN A 225 7.60 1.72 -6.50
CA ASN A 225 7.05 2.01 -5.18
C ASN A 225 6.96 0.73 -4.36
N ILE A 226 8.12 0.23 -3.97
CA ILE A 226 8.31 -1.02 -3.21
C ILE A 226 9.22 -0.76 -2.01
N LEU A 227 9.39 -1.77 -1.15
CA LEU A 227 10.21 -1.65 0.06
C LEU A 227 11.69 -1.38 -0.24
N ALA A 228 12.41 -0.78 0.72
CA ALA A 228 13.79 -0.32 0.54
C ALA A 228 14.77 -1.45 0.19
N GLN A 229 14.67 -2.62 0.85
CA GLN A 229 15.60 -3.73 0.58
C GLN A 229 15.45 -4.26 -0.86
N PRO A 230 14.25 -4.58 -1.39
CA PRO A 230 14.07 -4.88 -2.81
C PRO A 230 14.61 -3.82 -3.76
N LEU A 231 14.44 -2.52 -3.46
CA LEU A 231 15.00 -1.44 -4.28
C LEU A 231 16.52 -1.51 -4.36
N ILE A 232 17.19 -1.86 -3.26
CA ILE A 232 18.64 -2.02 -3.20
C ILE A 232 19.08 -3.23 -4.03
N ASP A 233 18.41 -4.36 -3.83
CA ASP A 233 18.76 -5.63 -4.49
C ASP A 233 18.55 -5.55 -6.02
N LEU A 234 17.55 -4.80 -6.45
CA LEU A 234 17.16 -4.61 -7.86
C LEU A 234 17.84 -3.40 -8.53
N SER A 235 18.69 -2.65 -7.82
CA SER A 235 19.23 -1.37 -8.31
C SER A 235 19.87 -1.47 -9.69
N GLY A 236 20.70 -2.49 -9.93
CA GLY A 236 21.32 -2.72 -11.23
C GLY A 236 20.30 -3.03 -12.34
N GLN A 237 19.25 -3.79 -12.02
CA GLN A 237 18.20 -4.11 -12.99
C GLN A 237 17.39 -2.86 -13.34
N LEU A 238 16.97 -2.07 -12.35
CA LEU A 238 16.19 -0.86 -12.59
C LEU A 238 16.97 0.18 -13.40
N ILE A 239 18.29 0.33 -13.17
CA ILE A 239 19.15 1.19 -13.99
C ILE A 239 19.22 0.69 -15.41
N ASN A 240 19.35 -0.61 -15.64
CA ASN A 240 19.43 -1.18 -17.00
C ASN A 240 18.13 -1.06 -17.81
N LEU A 241 17.01 -0.78 -17.15
CA LEU A 241 15.73 -0.50 -17.80
C LEU A 241 15.59 0.97 -18.23
N MET A 242 16.54 1.84 -17.90
CA MET A 242 16.45 3.27 -18.21
C MET A 242 17.10 3.59 -19.55
N LYS A 243 16.41 4.35 -20.40
CA LYS A 243 17.02 5.03 -21.53
C LYS A 243 18.01 6.11 -21.07
N PRO A 244 18.95 6.56 -21.92
CA PRO A 244 19.66 7.81 -21.69
C PRO A 244 18.69 8.96 -21.38
N GLU A 245 18.98 9.79 -20.39
CA GLU A 245 18.14 10.89 -19.91
C GLU A 245 16.78 10.46 -19.32
N ALA A 246 16.57 9.18 -19.04
CA ALA A 246 15.36 8.68 -18.39
C ALA A 246 15.30 9.10 -16.91
N ASP A 247 14.08 9.17 -16.41
CA ASP A 247 13.77 9.49 -15.03
C ASP A 247 13.55 8.19 -14.22
N LEU A 248 14.19 8.10 -13.05
CA LEU A 248 13.99 7.03 -12.05
C LEU A 248 13.27 7.61 -10.84
N VAL A 249 12.15 7.02 -10.46
CA VAL A 249 11.34 7.45 -9.31
C VAL A 249 11.17 6.27 -8.36
N LEU A 250 11.74 6.39 -7.18
CA LEU A 250 11.73 5.35 -6.14
C LEU A 250 10.94 5.82 -4.93
N SER A 251 10.02 5.00 -4.44
CA SER A 251 9.27 5.26 -3.21
C SER A 251 9.02 3.94 -2.45
N GLY A 252 8.30 4.01 -1.32
CA GLY A 252 8.22 2.87 -0.39
C GLY A 252 9.40 2.83 0.58
N ILE A 253 10.07 3.96 0.76
CA ILE A 253 11.32 4.12 1.51
C ILE A 253 11.02 4.96 2.76
N LEU A 254 11.37 4.48 3.93
CA LEU A 254 11.36 5.30 5.14
C LEU A 254 12.45 6.38 5.09
N GLN A 255 12.20 7.53 5.70
CA GLN A 255 13.18 8.61 5.73
C GLN A 255 14.53 8.17 6.31
N SER A 256 14.54 7.27 7.29
CA SER A 256 15.75 6.67 7.86
C SER A 256 16.53 5.78 6.88
N GLN A 257 15.88 5.28 5.83
CA GLN A 257 16.46 4.38 4.83
C GLN A 257 16.96 5.11 3.57
N SER A 258 16.61 6.40 3.41
CA SER A 258 16.91 7.19 2.21
C SER A 258 18.37 7.11 1.76
N ASP A 259 19.31 7.38 2.69
CA ASP A 259 20.74 7.35 2.40
C ASP A 259 21.25 5.94 2.03
N TRP A 260 20.62 4.93 2.58
CA TRP A 260 20.96 3.54 2.32
C TRP A 260 20.54 3.14 0.89
N VAL A 261 19.32 3.48 0.49
CA VAL A 261 18.86 3.25 -0.89
C VAL A 261 19.71 4.04 -1.88
N LYS A 262 19.93 5.35 -1.66
CA LYS A 262 20.75 6.18 -2.57
C LYS A 262 22.13 5.61 -2.84
N LYS A 263 22.77 5.00 -1.84
CA LYS A 263 24.12 4.41 -1.99
C LYS A 263 24.14 3.18 -2.90
N ALA A 264 23.03 2.51 -3.10
CA ALA A 264 22.96 1.33 -3.98
C ALA A 264 22.90 1.70 -5.47
N TYR A 265 22.58 2.95 -5.79
CA TYR A 265 22.44 3.41 -7.17
C TYR A 265 23.66 4.22 -7.59
N SER A 266 24.18 3.95 -8.80
CA SER A 266 25.25 4.72 -9.44
C SER A 266 24.72 6.00 -10.12
N LEU A 267 23.63 6.58 -9.59
CA LEU A 267 22.97 7.76 -10.12
C LEU A 267 23.03 8.89 -9.09
N GLN A 268 23.00 10.11 -9.59
CA GLN A 268 22.84 11.29 -8.73
C GLN A 268 21.34 11.59 -8.57
N PHE A 269 20.85 11.55 -7.34
CA PHE A 269 19.48 11.94 -7.04
C PHE A 269 19.33 13.45 -7.08
N GLU A 270 18.38 13.93 -7.89
CA GLU A 270 18.13 15.36 -8.12
C GLU A 270 17.19 15.95 -7.08
N SER A 271 16.23 15.15 -6.60
CA SER A 271 15.28 15.56 -5.58
C SER A 271 14.87 14.43 -4.64
N GLU A 272 14.45 14.82 -3.46
CA GLU A 272 13.84 13.98 -2.45
C GLU A 272 12.60 14.71 -1.92
N LEU A 273 11.44 14.05 -2.06
CA LEU A 273 10.20 14.48 -1.41
C LEU A 273 10.01 13.66 -0.14
N SER A 274 9.57 14.29 0.92
CA SER A 274 9.24 13.58 2.16
C SER A 274 7.83 13.93 2.63
N PHE A 275 7.09 12.92 3.04
CA PHE A 275 5.75 13.07 3.58
C PHE A 275 5.46 11.92 4.55
N ASP A 276 5.02 12.27 5.75
CA ASP A 276 4.59 11.31 6.79
C ASP A 276 5.63 10.20 7.10
N GLY A 277 6.90 10.60 7.22
CA GLY A 277 8.02 9.69 7.52
C GLY A 277 8.53 8.85 6.34
N TRP A 278 7.92 8.99 5.16
CA TRP A 278 8.30 8.33 3.90
C TRP A 278 8.98 9.29 2.95
N VAL A 279 9.77 8.74 2.02
CA VAL A 279 10.43 9.52 0.97
C VAL A 279 10.13 8.97 -0.43
N CYS A 280 10.16 9.89 -1.39
CA CYS A 280 10.20 9.60 -2.81
C CYS A 280 11.47 10.23 -3.39
N LEU A 281 12.31 9.42 -3.98
CA LEU A 281 13.59 9.78 -4.57
C LEU A 281 13.47 9.88 -6.08
N HIS A 282 14.01 10.94 -6.66
CA HIS A 282 14.09 11.11 -8.11
C HIS A 282 15.53 11.26 -8.56
N ALA A 283 15.93 10.48 -9.56
CA ALA A 283 17.22 10.56 -10.22
C ALA A 283 17.03 10.56 -11.73
N ARG A 284 17.99 11.12 -12.45
CA ARG A 284 18.05 11.12 -13.90
C ARG A 284 19.29 10.42 -14.39
N GLN A 285 19.17 9.60 -15.41
CA GLN A 285 20.31 9.04 -16.10
C GLN A 285 20.95 10.10 -17.00
N VAL A 286 22.25 10.30 -16.87
CA VAL A 286 23.01 11.29 -17.67
C VAL A 286 23.64 10.61 -18.89
#